data_5f13a7e8612aa8a4904843e297d8dcdc
#
_entry.id   5f13a7e8612aa8a4904843e297d8dcdc
#
_cell.length_a   1.000
_cell.length_b   1.000
_cell.length_c   1.000
_cell.angle_alpha   90.00
_cell.angle_beta   90.00
_cell.angle_gamma   90.00
#
_symmetry.space_group_name_H-M   'P 1'
#
loop_
_entity.id
_entity.type
_entity.pdbx_description
1 polymer ?
#
loop_
_entity_poly.entity_id
_entity_poly.type
_entity_poly.pdbx_seq_one_letter_code
_entity_poly.pdbx_strand_id
1 'polypeptide(L)'
;MKQGFITSVMADYSFEQVVDFASENGFECLEVACWPKGKAERKYAGVTHIDVSTLDSFKAEEILRYCKDRKVTISALAYYPNVLDEDDECRKKSIDHLMQVINAAAELKVNMVTTFIGRNQNLNVSDNLALAEKIWKPILNYAENRGVKIAIENCPMLFTEDEWPGGKNLAISPAIWRELFKRLPSDMLGLNFDPSHFIWQEMDYIKPLYEFKDKIFHVHYKDIKVNKDARNDVGILATPLSYMLPCIPGHGDVDWSEYIRVLLETGYKGAACIEIEDKSFENDKESIENSLKISRQYLKQFINFPEKGKEYEED
;
A
#
# COMPACT_ATOMS: atom_id res chain seq x y z
N MET A 1 -0.54 -3.63 16.54
CA MET A 1 -0.39 -3.08 15.17
C MET A 1 0.85 -2.22 15.15
N LYS A 2 1.78 -2.42 14.20
CA LYS A 2 3.00 -1.61 14.05
C LYS A 2 2.74 -0.42 13.15
N GLN A 3 3.23 0.75 13.53
CA GLN A 3 3.13 1.96 12.73
C GLN A 3 4.42 2.23 11.95
N GLY A 4 4.29 2.41 10.65
CA GLY A 4 5.38 2.67 9.73
C GLY A 4 5.02 3.66 8.63
N PHE A 5 5.82 3.67 7.57
CA PHE A 5 5.52 4.42 6.35
C PHE A 5 6.11 3.72 5.13
N ILE A 6 5.55 4.04 3.94
CA ILE A 6 6.13 3.60 2.67
C ILE A 6 7.31 4.48 2.30
N THR A 7 8.45 3.87 2.01
CA THR A 7 9.70 4.61 1.85
C THR A 7 9.80 5.42 0.57
N SER A 8 8.92 5.19 -0.40
CA SER A 8 8.89 5.94 -1.66
C SER A 8 8.73 7.45 -1.49
N VAL A 9 8.13 7.91 -0.39
CA VAL A 9 8.01 9.34 -0.07
C VAL A 9 9.39 9.99 0.18
N MET A 10 10.39 9.21 0.62
CA MET A 10 11.74 9.67 0.90
C MET A 10 12.72 9.32 -0.25
N ALA A 11 12.33 9.57 -1.50
CA ALA A 11 13.07 9.15 -2.70
C ALA A 11 14.55 9.60 -2.76
N ASP A 12 14.86 10.76 -2.18
CA ASP A 12 16.21 11.36 -2.18
C ASP A 12 17.10 10.92 -0.99
N TYR A 13 16.66 9.90 -0.25
CA TYR A 13 17.40 9.34 0.88
C TYR A 13 17.96 7.96 0.54
N SER A 14 19.09 7.58 1.17
CA SER A 14 19.54 6.19 1.14
C SER A 14 18.66 5.31 2.06
N PHE A 15 18.72 4.00 1.86
CA PHE A 15 18.02 3.07 2.73
C PHE A 15 18.38 3.27 4.21
N GLU A 16 19.66 3.44 4.50
CA GLU A 16 20.16 3.66 5.87
C GLU A 16 19.59 4.95 6.46
N GLN A 17 19.57 6.04 5.70
CA GLN A 17 19.00 7.31 6.14
C GLN A 17 17.50 7.18 6.43
N VAL A 18 16.75 6.41 5.63
CA VAL A 18 15.32 6.14 5.88
C VAL A 18 15.13 5.34 7.16
N VAL A 19 15.97 4.31 7.41
CA VAL A 19 15.90 3.50 8.62
C VAL A 19 16.29 4.30 9.85
N ASP A 20 17.33 5.16 9.75
CA ASP A 20 17.73 6.06 10.84
C ASP A 20 16.60 7.03 11.18
N PHE A 21 16.01 7.70 10.18
CA PHE A 21 14.87 8.57 10.37
C PHE A 21 13.70 7.84 11.05
N ALA A 22 13.38 6.64 10.60
CA ALA A 22 12.31 5.84 11.19
C ALA A 22 12.57 5.55 12.67
N SER A 23 13.77 5.13 13.01
CA SER A 23 14.21 4.83 14.37
C SER A 23 14.13 6.07 15.27
N GLU A 24 14.71 7.18 14.84
CA GLU A 24 14.76 8.45 15.59
C GLU A 24 13.38 9.04 15.85
N ASN A 25 12.44 8.84 14.92
CA ASN A 25 11.07 9.36 15.04
C ASN A 25 10.07 8.31 15.54
N GLY A 26 10.56 7.13 16.00
CA GLY A 26 9.79 6.12 16.69
C GLY A 26 8.82 5.35 15.79
N PHE A 27 9.08 5.24 14.49
CA PHE A 27 8.41 4.30 13.61
C PHE A 27 8.93 2.89 13.86
N GLU A 28 8.05 1.90 13.78
CA GLU A 28 8.35 0.51 14.14
C GLU A 28 8.62 -0.37 12.92
N CYS A 29 8.14 0.07 11.74
CA CYS A 29 8.31 -0.67 10.49
C CYS A 29 8.38 0.23 9.26
N LEU A 30 8.84 -0.36 8.17
CA LEU A 30 8.92 0.27 6.85
C LEU A 30 8.33 -0.65 5.80
N GLU A 31 7.56 -0.09 4.89
CA GLU A 31 7.21 -0.69 3.61
C GLU A 31 8.22 -0.18 2.59
N VAL A 32 9.15 -1.05 2.15
CA VAL A 32 10.34 -0.62 1.42
C VAL A 32 10.13 -0.64 -0.08
N ALA A 33 10.33 0.50 -0.71
CA ALA A 33 10.24 0.67 -2.17
C ALA A 33 11.34 -0.11 -2.90
N CYS A 34 10.95 -0.94 -3.86
CA CYS A 34 11.80 -1.86 -4.61
C CYS A 34 11.53 -1.80 -6.13
N TRP A 35 11.36 -0.61 -6.70
CA TRP A 35 11.20 -0.47 -8.15
C TRP A 35 12.47 -0.82 -8.91
N PRO A 36 12.38 -1.17 -10.21
CA PRO A 36 13.58 -1.25 -11.05
C PRO A 36 14.33 0.08 -11.05
N LYS A 37 15.66 0.04 -11.00
CA LYS A 37 16.46 1.25 -11.14
C LYS A 37 16.24 1.87 -12.53
N GLY A 38 15.97 3.17 -12.56
CA GLY A 38 15.77 3.89 -13.80
C GLY A 38 14.91 5.14 -13.64
N LYS A 39 14.68 5.81 -14.76
CA LYS A 39 13.80 6.98 -14.78
C LYS A 39 12.35 6.50 -14.77
N ALA A 40 11.59 6.91 -13.77
CA ALA A 40 10.17 6.63 -13.70
C ALA A 40 9.33 7.76 -14.30
N GLU A 41 8.17 7.39 -14.82
CA GLU A 41 7.20 8.35 -15.37
C GLU A 41 6.43 9.09 -14.25
N ARG A 42 6.49 8.59 -13.01
CA ARG A 42 5.74 9.10 -11.86
C ARG A 42 6.64 9.42 -10.68
N LYS A 43 6.23 10.40 -9.87
CA LYS A 43 7.02 10.91 -8.74
C LYS A 43 7.46 9.84 -7.74
N TYR A 44 6.59 8.90 -7.40
CA TYR A 44 6.87 7.86 -6.39
C TYR A 44 7.19 6.49 -6.98
N ALA A 45 6.99 6.31 -8.29
CA ALA A 45 7.47 5.13 -9.00
C ALA A 45 8.96 5.29 -9.36
N GLY A 46 9.69 4.18 -9.38
CA GLY A 46 11.13 4.19 -9.68
C GLY A 46 12.02 4.44 -8.47
N VAL A 47 11.45 4.66 -7.29
CA VAL A 47 12.23 4.70 -6.04
C VAL A 47 12.70 3.29 -5.69
N THR A 48 13.99 3.18 -5.42
CA THR A 48 14.64 1.90 -5.09
C THR A 48 15.51 2.07 -3.86
N HIS A 49 14.98 1.70 -2.70
CA HIS A 49 15.76 1.66 -1.48
C HIS A 49 16.47 0.31 -1.28
N ILE A 50 15.87 -0.78 -1.79
CA ILE A 50 16.54 -2.08 -1.90
C ILE A 50 16.52 -2.51 -3.36
N ASP A 51 17.70 -2.64 -3.96
CA ASP A 51 17.85 -3.14 -5.33
C ASP A 51 17.80 -4.68 -5.32
N VAL A 52 16.61 -5.19 -5.63
CA VAL A 52 16.36 -6.64 -5.62
C VAL A 52 17.13 -7.41 -6.69
N SER A 53 17.59 -6.72 -7.76
CA SER A 53 18.35 -7.36 -8.85
C SER A 53 19.79 -7.73 -8.45
N THR A 54 20.30 -7.08 -7.41
CA THR A 54 21.67 -7.29 -6.90
C THR A 54 21.69 -7.79 -5.46
N LEU A 55 20.54 -8.14 -4.90
CA LEU A 55 20.44 -8.67 -3.55
C LEU A 55 20.97 -10.10 -3.51
N ASP A 56 21.92 -10.34 -2.61
CA ASP A 56 22.42 -11.64 -2.25
C ASP A 56 22.26 -11.87 -0.74
N SER A 57 22.57 -13.08 -0.26
CA SER A 57 22.42 -13.44 1.15
C SER A 57 23.26 -12.55 2.09
N PHE A 58 24.44 -12.11 1.66
CA PHE A 58 25.31 -11.25 2.47
C PHE A 58 24.69 -9.85 2.65
N LYS A 59 24.23 -9.23 1.55
CA LYS A 59 23.51 -7.94 1.61
C LYS A 59 22.22 -8.04 2.40
N ALA A 60 21.49 -9.14 2.24
CA ALA A 60 20.26 -9.37 3.02
C ALA A 60 20.54 -9.40 4.53
N GLU A 61 21.61 -10.08 4.96
CA GLU A 61 22.02 -10.10 6.37
C GLU A 61 22.46 -8.73 6.87
N GLU A 62 23.17 -7.94 6.06
CA GLU A 62 23.56 -6.56 6.41
C GLU A 62 22.33 -5.66 6.61
N ILE A 63 21.36 -5.70 5.69
CA ILE A 63 20.11 -4.96 5.77
C ILE A 63 19.33 -5.34 7.04
N LEU A 64 19.17 -6.63 7.30
CA LEU A 64 18.44 -7.11 8.47
C LEU A 64 19.12 -6.72 9.78
N ARG A 65 20.47 -6.80 9.84
CA ARG A 65 21.24 -6.35 11.00
C ARG A 65 21.07 -4.86 11.23
N TYR A 66 21.19 -4.04 10.17
CA TYR A 66 21.04 -2.59 10.25
C TYR A 66 19.67 -2.18 10.81
N CYS A 67 18.59 -2.80 10.30
CA CYS A 67 17.24 -2.60 10.80
C CYS A 67 17.08 -3.04 12.26
N LYS A 68 17.61 -4.22 12.61
CA LYS A 68 17.54 -4.77 13.97
C LYS A 68 18.22 -3.86 15.00
N ASP A 69 19.42 -3.34 14.69
CA ASP A 69 20.18 -2.46 15.59
C ASP A 69 19.41 -1.16 15.87
N ARG A 70 18.54 -0.75 14.97
CA ARG A 70 17.68 0.43 15.06
C ARG A 70 16.26 0.15 15.52
N LYS A 71 15.94 -1.11 15.82
CA LYS A 71 14.59 -1.58 16.24
C LYS A 71 13.49 -1.26 15.23
N VAL A 72 13.84 -1.17 13.95
CA VAL A 72 12.90 -1.01 12.84
C VAL A 72 12.79 -2.35 12.11
N THR A 73 11.57 -2.72 11.68
CA THR A 73 11.35 -3.95 10.89
C THR A 73 10.91 -3.60 9.48
N ILE A 74 11.17 -4.46 8.50
CA ILE A 74 10.57 -4.34 7.18
C ILE A 74 9.21 -5.05 7.21
N SER A 75 8.12 -4.33 6.94
CA SER A 75 6.75 -4.89 6.93
C SER A 75 6.40 -5.54 5.59
N ALA A 76 6.85 -4.96 4.51
CA ALA A 76 6.66 -5.45 3.14
C ALA A 76 7.73 -4.88 2.21
N LEU A 77 7.94 -5.55 1.07
CA LEU A 77 8.61 -4.96 -0.07
C LEU A 77 7.55 -4.44 -1.06
N ALA A 78 7.67 -3.18 -1.46
CA ALA A 78 6.68 -2.48 -2.27
C ALA A 78 7.13 -2.38 -3.73
N TYR A 79 6.29 -2.90 -4.62
CA TYR A 79 6.41 -2.70 -6.05
C TYR A 79 5.02 -2.73 -6.68
N TYR A 80 4.58 -1.63 -7.28
CA TYR A 80 3.20 -1.43 -7.75
C TYR A 80 3.13 -1.29 -9.29
N PRO A 81 3.40 -2.37 -10.06
CA PRO A 81 3.32 -2.37 -11.50
C PRO A 81 1.91 -2.65 -12.01
N ASN A 82 1.70 -2.45 -13.32
CA ASN A 82 0.55 -3.03 -14.03
C ASN A 82 0.96 -4.37 -14.65
N VAL A 83 0.74 -5.49 -13.95
CA VAL A 83 1.04 -6.84 -14.48
C VAL A 83 -0.02 -7.37 -15.44
N LEU A 84 -1.07 -6.61 -15.72
CA LEU A 84 -2.10 -6.92 -16.72
C LEU A 84 -2.04 -5.93 -17.90
N ASP A 85 -0.94 -5.22 -18.08
CA ASP A 85 -0.75 -4.26 -19.16
C ASP A 85 -1.09 -4.89 -20.52
N GLU A 86 -1.64 -4.07 -21.42
CA GLU A 86 -1.96 -4.51 -22.79
C GLU A 86 -0.70 -4.83 -23.60
N ASP A 87 0.37 -4.08 -23.36
CA ASP A 87 1.67 -4.32 -23.98
C ASP A 87 2.34 -5.54 -23.35
N ASP A 88 2.57 -6.56 -24.17
CA ASP A 88 3.15 -7.84 -23.74
C ASP A 88 4.56 -7.69 -23.17
N GLU A 89 5.34 -6.76 -23.68
CA GLU A 89 6.73 -6.53 -23.22
C GLU A 89 6.74 -5.80 -21.89
N CYS A 90 5.92 -4.75 -21.74
CA CYS A 90 5.72 -4.05 -20.47
C CYS A 90 5.18 -4.99 -19.40
N ARG A 91 4.17 -5.79 -19.73
CA ARG A 91 3.60 -6.81 -18.82
C ARG A 91 4.66 -7.82 -18.39
N LYS A 92 5.45 -8.35 -19.32
CA LYS A 92 6.51 -9.31 -19.03
C LYS A 92 7.57 -8.72 -18.10
N LYS A 93 8.08 -7.52 -18.37
CA LYS A 93 9.05 -6.82 -17.51
C LYS A 93 8.49 -6.62 -16.10
N SER A 94 7.23 -6.21 -15.99
CA SER A 94 6.55 -6.02 -14.71
C SER A 94 6.46 -7.32 -13.91
N ILE A 95 6.10 -8.44 -14.56
CA ILE A 95 6.02 -9.75 -13.92
C ILE A 95 7.42 -10.24 -13.51
N ASP A 96 8.40 -10.16 -14.42
CA ASP A 96 9.77 -10.61 -14.15
C ASP A 96 10.37 -9.89 -12.94
N HIS A 97 10.15 -8.57 -12.81
CA HIS A 97 10.63 -7.82 -11.65
C HIS A 97 9.82 -8.13 -10.38
N LEU A 98 8.50 -8.30 -10.48
CA LEU A 98 7.67 -8.72 -9.34
C LEU A 98 8.14 -10.07 -8.76
N MET A 99 8.53 -11.00 -9.63
CA MET A 99 9.09 -12.29 -9.21
C MET A 99 10.43 -12.11 -8.48
N GLN A 100 11.28 -11.15 -8.90
CA GLN A 100 12.50 -10.80 -8.18
C GLN A 100 12.20 -10.19 -6.80
N VAL A 101 11.19 -9.31 -6.69
CA VAL A 101 10.75 -8.73 -5.41
C VAL A 101 10.24 -9.82 -4.46
N ILE A 102 9.46 -10.79 -4.95
CA ILE A 102 9.01 -11.95 -4.16
C ILE A 102 10.20 -12.77 -3.66
N ASN A 103 11.19 -13.01 -4.53
CA ASN A 103 12.41 -13.73 -4.12
C ASN A 103 13.20 -12.97 -3.06
N ALA A 104 13.38 -11.66 -3.26
CA ALA A 104 14.06 -10.78 -2.30
C ALA A 104 13.33 -10.73 -0.93
N ALA A 105 11.99 -10.73 -0.94
CA ALA A 105 11.21 -10.81 0.29
C ALA A 105 11.48 -12.10 1.07
N ALA A 106 11.61 -13.24 0.39
CA ALA A 106 11.97 -14.50 1.02
C ALA A 106 13.40 -14.45 1.59
N GLU A 107 14.40 -13.94 0.84
CA GLU A 107 15.78 -13.79 1.29
C GLU A 107 15.92 -12.88 2.53
N LEU A 108 15.17 -11.78 2.53
CA LEU A 108 15.08 -10.84 3.65
C LEU A 108 14.20 -11.34 4.80
N LYS A 109 13.62 -12.55 4.69
CA LYS A 109 12.65 -13.08 5.68
C LYS A 109 11.49 -12.11 5.95
N VAL A 110 11.15 -11.30 4.96
CA VAL A 110 9.97 -10.42 4.91
C VAL A 110 8.87 -11.22 4.25
N ASN A 111 7.84 -11.56 5.00
CA ASN A 111 6.81 -12.49 4.52
C ASN A 111 5.75 -11.79 3.64
N MET A 112 6.04 -10.62 3.04
CA MET A 112 5.03 -9.83 2.34
C MET A 112 5.62 -8.98 1.21
N VAL A 113 4.87 -8.97 0.10
CA VAL A 113 5.02 -8.01 -1.00
C VAL A 113 3.72 -7.25 -1.16
N THR A 114 3.78 -5.93 -1.22
CA THR A 114 2.65 -5.06 -1.54
C THR A 114 2.71 -4.66 -3.01
N THR A 115 1.57 -4.72 -3.69
CA THR A 115 1.53 -4.54 -5.15
C THR A 115 0.11 -4.22 -5.65
N PHE A 116 -0.06 -4.05 -6.96
CA PHE A 116 -1.35 -3.99 -7.63
C PHE A 116 -1.70 -5.29 -8.35
N ILE A 117 -2.99 -5.56 -8.51
CA ILE A 117 -3.45 -6.67 -9.36
C ILE A 117 -3.23 -6.37 -10.86
N GLY A 118 -3.20 -5.08 -11.21
CA GLY A 118 -3.13 -4.58 -12.57
C GLY A 118 -4.49 -4.54 -13.28
N ARG A 119 -4.51 -3.94 -14.47
CA ARG A 119 -5.68 -3.89 -15.36
C ARG A 119 -5.24 -3.62 -16.80
N ASN A 120 -5.83 -4.34 -17.74
CA ASN A 120 -5.82 -3.96 -19.15
C ASN A 120 -7.00 -3.01 -19.40
N GLN A 121 -6.71 -1.76 -19.76
CA GLN A 121 -7.72 -0.70 -19.91
C GLN A 121 -8.64 -0.93 -21.13
N ASN A 122 -8.22 -1.73 -22.11
CA ASN A 122 -8.99 -2.06 -23.30
C ASN A 122 -9.99 -3.22 -23.08
N LEU A 123 -9.93 -3.90 -21.92
CA LEU A 123 -10.81 -4.99 -21.58
C LEU A 123 -11.89 -4.55 -20.58
N ASN A 124 -13.08 -5.13 -20.69
CA ASN A 124 -14.11 -5.01 -19.67
C ASN A 124 -13.70 -5.72 -18.37
N VAL A 125 -14.47 -5.53 -17.29
CA VAL A 125 -14.17 -6.11 -15.97
C VAL A 125 -14.13 -7.63 -15.99
N SER A 126 -15.07 -8.30 -16.69
CA SER A 126 -15.13 -9.76 -16.76
C SER A 126 -13.90 -10.36 -17.42
N ASP A 127 -13.46 -9.76 -18.52
CA ASP A 127 -12.28 -10.22 -19.27
C ASP A 127 -10.99 -9.92 -18.50
N ASN A 128 -10.92 -8.79 -17.79
CA ASN A 128 -9.82 -8.48 -16.86
C ASN A 128 -9.74 -9.49 -15.71
N LEU A 129 -10.87 -9.92 -15.15
CA LEU A 129 -10.89 -10.97 -14.12
C LEU A 129 -10.38 -12.32 -14.65
N ALA A 130 -10.73 -12.68 -15.90
CA ALA A 130 -10.21 -13.88 -16.53
C ALA A 130 -8.70 -13.77 -16.84
N LEU A 131 -8.23 -12.59 -17.28
CA LEU A 131 -6.81 -12.32 -17.49
C LEU A 131 -6.04 -12.37 -16.17
N ALA A 132 -6.57 -11.74 -15.12
CA ALA A 132 -5.99 -11.78 -13.79
C ALA A 132 -5.84 -13.23 -13.29
N GLU A 133 -6.87 -14.05 -13.43
CA GLU A 133 -6.80 -15.46 -13.06
C GLU A 133 -5.66 -16.19 -13.77
N LYS A 134 -5.51 -15.97 -15.08
CA LYS A 134 -4.45 -16.58 -15.89
C LYS A 134 -3.04 -16.14 -15.46
N ILE A 135 -2.85 -14.85 -15.23
CA ILE A 135 -1.53 -14.25 -14.94
C ILE A 135 -1.14 -14.46 -13.47
N TRP A 136 -2.08 -14.33 -12.54
CA TRP A 136 -1.78 -14.39 -11.12
C TRP A 136 -1.63 -15.81 -10.55
N LYS A 137 -2.26 -16.83 -11.14
CA LYS A 137 -2.06 -18.21 -10.66
C LYS A 137 -0.59 -18.63 -10.56
N PRO A 138 0.25 -18.48 -11.61
CA PRO A 138 1.67 -18.83 -11.51
C PRO A 138 2.44 -17.91 -10.52
N ILE A 139 2.09 -16.62 -10.42
CA ILE A 139 2.73 -15.70 -9.47
C ILE A 139 2.42 -16.13 -8.02
N LEU A 140 1.18 -16.46 -7.73
CA LEU A 140 0.76 -16.91 -6.39
C LEU A 140 1.41 -18.26 -6.02
N ASN A 141 1.47 -19.22 -6.94
CA ASN A 141 2.18 -20.47 -6.71
C ASN A 141 3.67 -20.25 -6.41
N TYR A 142 4.29 -19.28 -7.10
CA TYR A 142 5.68 -18.91 -6.84
C TYR A 142 5.85 -18.27 -5.45
N ALA A 143 4.96 -17.37 -5.07
CA ALA A 143 4.95 -16.71 -3.77
C ALA A 143 4.71 -17.73 -2.63
N GLU A 144 3.75 -18.65 -2.80
CA GLU A 144 3.44 -19.71 -1.84
C GLU A 144 4.65 -20.62 -1.57
N ASN A 145 5.33 -21.06 -2.64
CA ASN A 145 6.54 -21.88 -2.52
C ASN A 145 7.68 -21.17 -1.77
N ARG A 146 7.60 -19.85 -1.58
CA ARG A 146 8.57 -19.03 -0.84
C ARG A 146 8.04 -18.53 0.51
N GLY A 147 6.82 -18.86 0.87
CA GLY A 147 6.18 -18.39 2.08
C GLY A 147 5.92 -16.87 2.10
N VAL A 148 5.77 -16.25 0.93
CA VAL A 148 5.57 -14.80 0.78
C VAL A 148 4.11 -14.50 0.45
N LYS A 149 3.48 -13.65 1.25
CA LYS A 149 2.14 -13.14 1.02
C LYS A 149 2.15 -11.98 0.02
N ILE A 150 1.09 -11.87 -0.76
CA ILE A 150 0.86 -10.78 -1.69
C ILE A 150 -0.32 -9.95 -1.18
N ALA A 151 -0.09 -8.69 -0.88
CA ALA A 151 -1.11 -7.75 -0.44
C ALA A 151 -1.41 -6.74 -1.56
N ILE A 152 -2.61 -6.86 -2.14
CA ILE A 152 -3.07 -6.01 -3.25
C ILE A 152 -3.66 -4.73 -2.70
N GLU A 153 -3.15 -3.59 -3.14
CA GLU A 153 -3.72 -2.30 -2.80
C GLU A 153 -4.94 -1.96 -3.67
N ASN A 154 -5.89 -1.26 -3.09
CA ASN A 154 -7.14 -0.86 -3.74
C ASN A 154 -7.08 0.50 -4.45
N CYS A 155 -5.90 1.06 -4.67
CA CYS A 155 -5.72 2.27 -5.47
C CYS A 155 -6.14 2.03 -6.93
N PRO A 156 -7.00 2.87 -7.54
CA PRO A 156 -7.38 2.73 -8.94
C PRO A 156 -6.26 3.00 -9.95
N MET A 157 -5.15 3.60 -9.54
CA MET A 157 -4.05 4.03 -10.40
C MET A 157 -4.49 5.00 -11.50
N LEU A 158 -5.11 6.10 -11.09
CA LEU A 158 -5.46 7.21 -11.97
C LEU A 158 -4.38 8.30 -11.82
N PHE A 159 -3.55 8.47 -12.84
CA PHE A 159 -2.44 9.43 -12.80
C PHE A 159 -2.68 10.65 -13.67
N THR A 160 -3.46 10.48 -14.74
CA THR A 160 -3.83 11.51 -15.69
C THR A 160 -5.34 11.45 -15.97
N GLU A 161 -5.86 12.49 -16.61
CA GLU A 161 -7.24 12.51 -17.08
C GLU A 161 -7.52 11.45 -18.15
N ASP A 162 -6.50 11.09 -18.93
CA ASP A 162 -6.60 10.10 -20.01
C ASP A 162 -6.86 8.68 -19.49
N GLU A 163 -6.51 8.40 -18.24
CA GLU A 163 -6.74 7.08 -17.62
C GLU A 163 -8.16 6.91 -17.06
N TRP A 164 -8.92 7.98 -16.98
CA TRP A 164 -10.30 7.95 -16.52
C TRP A 164 -11.24 7.41 -17.63
N PRO A 165 -12.28 6.55 -17.30
CA PRO A 165 -12.63 6.05 -15.95
C PRO A 165 -11.92 4.75 -15.57
N GLY A 166 -11.01 4.28 -16.32
CA GLY A 166 -10.55 2.89 -16.25
C GLY A 166 -9.33 2.60 -15.41
N GLY A 167 -8.51 3.54 -14.97
CA GLY A 167 -7.30 3.26 -14.15
C GLY A 167 -6.49 2.01 -14.55
N LYS A 168 -5.31 1.82 -13.96
CA LYS A 168 -4.43 0.68 -14.26
C LYS A 168 -4.46 -0.42 -13.18
N ASN A 169 -5.43 -0.39 -12.27
CA ASN A 169 -5.63 -1.42 -11.26
C ASN A 169 -7.10 -1.85 -11.17
N LEU A 170 -7.35 -3.15 -11.14
CA LEU A 170 -8.70 -3.73 -11.13
C LEU A 170 -9.28 -3.84 -9.72
N ALA A 171 -8.45 -4.02 -8.68
CA ALA A 171 -8.89 -4.38 -7.33
C ALA A 171 -9.46 -3.19 -6.52
N ILE A 172 -10.36 -2.41 -7.08
CA ILE A 172 -10.80 -1.12 -6.55
C ILE A 172 -12.06 -1.16 -5.65
N SER A 173 -12.69 -2.31 -5.52
CA SER A 173 -13.95 -2.40 -4.76
C SER A 173 -14.18 -3.79 -4.15
N PRO A 174 -14.98 -3.88 -3.07
CA PRO A 174 -15.37 -5.15 -2.45
C PRO A 174 -16.02 -6.15 -3.41
N ALA A 175 -16.80 -5.67 -4.38
CA ALA A 175 -17.42 -6.52 -5.40
C ALA A 175 -16.37 -7.24 -6.24
N ILE A 176 -15.32 -6.53 -6.66
CA ILE A 176 -14.22 -7.11 -7.43
C ILE A 176 -13.35 -8.01 -6.54
N TRP A 177 -13.12 -7.67 -5.28
CA TRP A 177 -12.34 -8.50 -4.35
C TRP A 177 -12.98 -9.87 -4.14
N ARG A 178 -14.34 -9.95 -4.02
CA ARG A 178 -15.06 -11.23 -3.92
C ARG A 178 -14.78 -12.10 -5.15
N GLU A 179 -14.83 -11.54 -6.35
CA GLU A 179 -14.55 -12.27 -7.59
C GLU A 179 -13.08 -12.67 -7.71
N LEU A 180 -12.14 -11.80 -7.32
CA LEU A 180 -10.70 -12.13 -7.31
C LEU A 180 -10.40 -13.28 -6.35
N PHE A 181 -10.85 -13.22 -5.10
CA PHE A 181 -10.61 -14.29 -4.11
C PHE A 181 -11.30 -15.59 -4.47
N LYS A 182 -12.45 -15.54 -5.17
CA LYS A 182 -13.12 -16.74 -5.70
C LYS A 182 -12.32 -17.40 -6.83
N ARG A 183 -11.72 -16.60 -7.72
CA ARG A 183 -10.95 -17.09 -8.88
C ARG A 183 -9.52 -17.47 -8.51
N LEU A 184 -8.96 -16.82 -7.51
CA LEU A 184 -7.61 -16.98 -6.98
C LEU A 184 -7.68 -17.40 -5.50
N PRO A 185 -8.16 -18.62 -5.20
CA PRO A 185 -8.33 -19.09 -3.82
C PRO A 185 -6.99 -19.47 -3.21
N SER A 186 -6.23 -18.48 -2.75
CA SER A 186 -4.93 -18.64 -2.08
C SER A 186 -4.91 -17.93 -0.75
N ASP A 187 -4.29 -18.56 0.25
CA ASP A 187 -4.04 -17.95 1.56
C ASP A 187 -2.87 -16.94 1.50
N MET A 188 -2.13 -16.93 0.38
CA MET A 188 -1.07 -15.97 0.12
C MET A 188 -1.58 -14.68 -0.53
N LEU A 189 -2.84 -14.59 -0.96
CA LEU A 189 -3.44 -13.40 -1.55
C LEU A 189 -4.34 -12.70 -0.55
N GLY A 190 -4.10 -11.41 -0.34
CA GLY A 190 -4.89 -10.53 0.51
C GLY A 190 -4.83 -9.09 0.04
N LEU A 191 -5.20 -8.18 0.93
CA LEU A 191 -5.32 -6.75 0.66
C LEU A 191 -4.25 -5.96 1.42
N ASN A 192 -3.74 -4.93 0.76
CA ASN A 192 -3.17 -3.75 1.38
C ASN A 192 -4.28 -2.69 1.36
N PHE A 193 -4.98 -2.53 2.48
CA PHE A 193 -6.22 -1.74 2.51
C PHE A 193 -5.92 -0.26 2.73
N ASP A 194 -6.35 0.57 1.78
CA ASP A 194 -6.29 2.03 1.85
C ASP A 194 -7.71 2.63 1.90
N PRO A 195 -8.13 3.27 3.01
CA PRO A 195 -9.46 3.86 3.14
C PRO A 195 -9.66 5.07 2.24
N SER A 196 -8.61 5.80 1.88
CA SER A 196 -8.70 7.05 1.14
C SER A 196 -9.36 6.88 -0.22
N HIS A 197 -9.10 5.75 -0.89
CA HIS A 197 -9.68 5.44 -2.19
C HIS A 197 -11.18 5.15 -2.17
N PHE A 198 -11.75 4.90 -1.00
CA PHE A 198 -13.20 4.78 -0.82
C PHE A 198 -13.89 6.14 -0.70
N ILE A 199 -13.24 7.12 -0.08
CA ILE A 199 -13.81 8.44 0.22
C ILE A 199 -14.30 9.16 -1.05
N TRP A 200 -13.43 9.31 -2.04
CA TRP A 200 -13.81 10.03 -3.27
C TRP A 200 -14.78 9.24 -4.17
N GLN A 201 -14.86 7.92 -3.99
CA GLN A 201 -15.84 7.04 -4.65
C GLN A 201 -17.17 6.96 -3.88
N GLU A 202 -17.31 7.63 -2.75
CA GLU A 202 -18.48 7.58 -1.86
C GLU A 202 -18.83 6.15 -1.41
N MET A 203 -17.83 5.31 -1.22
CA MET A 203 -17.98 3.94 -0.72
C MET A 203 -17.74 3.87 0.78
N ASP A 204 -18.45 2.95 1.45
CA ASP A 204 -18.23 2.61 2.85
C ASP A 204 -16.93 1.81 3.01
N TYR A 205 -15.94 2.38 3.71
CA TYR A 205 -14.65 1.73 3.99
C TYR A 205 -14.60 0.98 5.32
N ILE A 206 -15.66 1.07 6.12
CA ILE A 206 -15.75 0.38 7.42
C ILE A 206 -16.27 -1.05 7.28
N LYS A 207 -17.35 -1.22 6.52
CA LYS A 207 -17.99 -2.53 6.31
C LYS A 207 -17.05 -3.57 5.70
N PRO A 208 -16.20 -3.24 4.70
CA PRO A 208 -15.22 -4.17 4.17
C PRO A 208 -14.18 -4.66 5.18
N LEU A 209 -13.87 -3.90 6.22
CA LEU A 209 -12.94 -4.34 7.28
C LEU A 209 -13.47 -5.60 8.01
N TYR A 210 -14.77 -5.68 8.24
CA TYR A 210 -15.38 -6.87 8.84
C TYR A 210 -15.46 -8.04 7.84
N GLU A 211 -15.87 -7.75 6.60
CA GLU A 211 -16.07 -8.78 5.58
C GLU A 211 -14.74 -9.46 5.17
N PHE A 212 -13.68 -8.68 5.02
CA PHE A 212 -12.38 -9.16 4.54
C PHE A 212 -11.31 -9.22 5.62
N LYS A 213 -11.69 -9.25 6.92
CA LYS A 213 -10.76 -9.23 8.07
C LYS A 213 -9.60 -10.22 7.93
N ASP A 214 -9.87 -11.44 7.42
CA ASP A 214 -8.88 -12.50 7.28
C ASP A 214 -8.01 -12.33 6.00
N LYS A 215 -8.36 -11.39 5.14
CA LYS A 215 -7.66 -11.04 3.90
C LYS A 215 -6.93 -9.70 3.97
N ILE A 216 -7.09 -8.91 5.03
CA ILE A 216 -6.34 -7.66 5.23
C ILE A 216 -4.98 -8.03 5.81
N PHE A 217 -3.95 -7.97 4.98
CA PHE A 217 -2.58 -8.33 5.35
C PHE A 217 -1.73 -7.12 5.72
N HIS A 218 -2.00 -6.00 5.08
CA HIS A 218 -1.31 -4.73 5.26
C HIS A 218 -2.33 -3.58 5.15
N VAL A 219 -1.97 -2.39 5.63
CA VAL A 219 -2.84 -1.23 5.61
C VAL A 219 -2.03 0.01 5.27
N HIS A 220 -2.58 0.84 4.38
CA HIS A 220 -2.09 2.20 4.18
C HIS A 220 -2.87 3.20 5.03
N TYR A 221 -2.17 4.17 5.57
CA TYR A 221 -2.70 5.35 6.22
C TYR A 221 -2.49 6.56 5.31
N LYS A 222 -3.38 6.71 4.36
CA LYS A 222 -3.47 7.81 3.41
C LYS A 222 -4.80 8.53 3.59
N ASP A 223 -4.80 9.83 3.48
CA ASP A 223 -6.00 10.63 3.60
C ASP A 223 -6.29 11.39 2.31
N ILE A 224 -7.53 11.79 2.15
CA ILE A 224 -8.00 12.49 0.96
C ILE A 224 -9.08 13.49 1.37
N LYS A 225 -9.01 14.69 0.79
CA LYS A 225 -10.03 15.73 0.93
C LYS A 225 -10.86 15.84 -0.34
N VAL A 226 -12.18 15.69 -0.21
CA VAL A 226 -13.11 15.95 -1.31
C VAL A 226 -13.54 17.41 -1.31
N ASN A 227 -13.24 18.13 -2.39
CA ASN A 227 -13.79 19.46 -2.63
C ASN A 227 -15.23 19.30 -3.18
N LYS A 228 -16.22 19.46 -2.28
CA LYS A 228 -17.64 19.27 -2.63
C LYS A 228 -18.14 20.27 -3.65
N ASP A 229 -17.64 21.50 -3.62
CA ASP A 229 -18.06 22.55 -4.58
C ASP A 229 -17.53 22.22 -5.98
N ALA A 230 -16.26 21.84 -6.09
CA ALA A 230 -15.70 21.39 -7.36
C ALA A 230 -16.45 20.14 -7.87
N ARG A 231 -16.72 19.16 -7.00
CA ARG A 231 -17.49 17.96 -7.39
C ARG A 231 -18.91 18.31 -7.86
N ASN A 232 -19.58 19.29 -7.23
CA ASN A 232 -20.90 19.73 -7.65
C ASN A 232 -20.88 20.42 -9.01
N ASP A 233 -19.76 21.06 -9.38
CA ASP A 233 -19.58 21.73 -10.67
C ASP A 233 -19.30 20.72 -11.79
N VAL A 234 -18.35 19.78 -11.57
CA VAL A 234 -17.90 18.85 -12.63
C VAL A 234 -18.64 17.50 -12.62
N GLY A 235 -19.26 17.11 -11.51
CA GLY A 235 -19.94 15.83 -11.32
C GLY A 235 -18.98 14.66 -11.05
N ILE A 236 -19.55 13.56 -10.55
CA ILE A 236 -18.78 12.34 -10.18
C ILE A 236 -18.22 11.57 -11.39
N LEU A 237 -18.65 11.88 -12.60
CA LEU A 237 -18.13 11.28 -13.82
C LEU A 237 -16.90 12.00 -14.37
N ALA A 238 -16.56 13.17 -13.82
CA ALA A 238 -15.30 13.83 -14.13
C ALA A 238 -14.12 13.06 -13.49
N THR A 239 -12.91 13.33 -13.97
CA THR A 239 -11.72 12.75 -13.34
C THR A 239 -11.67 13.14 -11.85
N PRO A 240 -11.45 12.18 -10.93
CA PRO A 240 -11.38 12.47 -9.49
C PRO A 240 -10.35 13.55 -9.14
N LEU A 241 -9.27 13.66 -9.92
CA LEU A 241 -8.23 14.68 -9.73
C LEU A 241 -8.75 16.12 -9.83
N SER A 242 -9.93 16.34 -10.42
CA SER A 242 -10.55 17.66 -10.50
C SER A 242 -11.29 18.09 -9.21
N TYR A 243 -11.62 17.12 -8.32
CA TYR A 243 -12.38 17.41 -7.10
C TYR A 243 -11.85 16.73 -5.84
N MET A 244 -10.78 15.95 -5.91
CA MET A 244 -10.15 15.35 -4.74
C MET A 244 -8.69 15.77 -4.60
N LEU A 245 -8.24 15.90 -3.35
CA LEU A 245 -6.87 16.26 -3.00
C LEU A 245 -6.33 15.24 -2.02
N PRO A 246 -5.24 14.53 -2.35
CA PRO A 246 -4.51 13.74 -1.38
C PRO A 246 -3.98 14.63 -0.25
N CYS A 247 -4.10 14.16 0.98
CA CYS A 247 -3.69 14.86 2.18
C CYS A 247 -2.92 13.94 3.12
N ILE A 248 -2.18 14.52 4.04
CA ILE A 248 -1.65 13.77 5.18
C ILE A 248 -2.80 13.31 6.10
N PRO A 249 -2.66 12.16 6.80
CA PRO A 249 -3.65 11.69 7.77
C PRO A 249 -4.08 12.76 8.78
N GLY A 250 -5.39 12.98 8.85
CA GLY A 250 -6.03 14.00 9.71
C GLY A 250 -6.36 15.33 9.00
N HIS A 251 -5.90 15.55 7.79
CA HIS A 251 -6.25 16.72 6.99
C HIS A 251 -7.36 16.45 5.96
N GLY A 252 -7.71 15.18 5.76
CA GLY A 252 -8.74 14.74 4.82
C GLY A 252 -10.09 14.42 5.46
N ASP A 253 -10.79 13.49 4.84
CA ASP A 253 -12.16 13.12 5.19
C ASP A 253 -12.27 11.68 5.75
N VAL A 254 -11.15 10.98 6.02
CA VAL A 254 -11.16 9.68 6.69
C VAL A 254 -11.44 9.85 8.18
N ASP A 255 -12.45 9.17 8.71
CA ASP A 255 -12.65 9.06 10.17
C ASP A 255 -11.65 8.04 10.74
N TRP A 256 -10.48 8.52 11.13
CA TRP A 256 -9.39 7.72 11.65
C TRP A 256 -9.74 7.06 12.99
N SER A 257 -10.58 7.70 13.81
CA SER A 257 -11.02 7.14 15.08
C SER A 257 -11.84 5.87 14.83
N GLU A 258 -12.84 5.94 13.95
CA GLU A 258 -13.67 4.79 13.62
C GLU A 258 -12.88 3.72 12.86
N TYR A 259 -12.08 4.12 11.87
CA TYR A 259 -11.31 3.19 11.05
C TYR A 259 -10.34 2.35 11.89
N ILE A 260 -9.52 2.99 12.75
CA ILE A 260 -8.55 2.31 13.60
C ILE A 260 -9.25 1.47 14.66
N ARG A 261 -10.34 1.96 15.25
CA ARG A 261 -11.16 1.20 16.20
C ARG A 261 -11.64 -0.12 15.59
N VAL A 262 -12.19 -0.07 14.37
CA VAL A 262 -12.69 -1.27 13.69
C VAL A 262 -11.55 -2.21 13.28
N LEU A 263 -10.42 -1.71 12.81
CA LEU A 263 -9.24 -2.53 12.57
C LEU A 263 -8.82 -3.33 13.82
N LEU A 264 -8.80 -2.68 14.97
CA LEU A 264 -8.47 -3.35 16.25
C LEU A 264 -9.55 -4.36 16.66
N GLU A 265 -10.84 -4.03 16.49
CA GLU A 265 -11.98 -4.92 16.77
C GLU A 265 -11.98 -6.17 15.90
N THR A 266 -11.54 -6.07 14.63
CA THR A 266 -11.39 -7.24 13.74
C THR A 266 -10.18 -8.12 14.07
N GLY A 267 -9.37 -7.71 15.04
CA GLY A 267 -8.17 -8.44 15.48
C GLY A 267 -6.94 -8.19 14.61
N TYR A 268 -6.93 -7.15 13.79
CA TYR A 268 -5.77 -6.82 12.95
C TYR A 268 -4.53 -6.50 13.80
N LYS A 269 -3.43 -7.19 13.53
CA LYS A 269 -2.13 -7.04 14.23
C LYS A 269 -0.98 -6.70 13.30
N GLY A 270 -1.26 -6.51 12.01
CA GLY A 270 -0.27 -6.25 10.98
C GLY A 270 0.37 -4.86 11.07
N ALA A 271 1.04 -4.48 10.01
CA ALA A 271 1.62 -3.15 9.84
C ALA A 271 0.62 -2.18 9.22
N ALA A 272 0.71 -0.92 9.63
CA ALA A 272 -0.03 0.19 9.05
C ALA A 272 0.98 1.28 8.66
N CYS A 273 1.15 1.47 7.36
CA CYS A 273 2.15 2.36 6.80
C CYS A 273 1.51 3.67 6.30
N ILE A 274 2.05 4.78 6.76
CA ILE A 274 1.67 6.11 6.27
C ILE A 274 2.15 6.24 4.83
N GLU A 275 1.23 6.67 3.96
CA GLU A 275 1.51 7.04 2.59
C GLU A 275 1.20 8.53 2.38
N ILE A 276 2.17 9.30 1.91
CA ILE A 276 2.05 10.73 1.67
C ILE A 276 2.05 11.02 0.18
N GLU A 277 1.01 11.69 -0.28
CA GLU A 277 0.90 12.27 -1.62
C GLU A 277 0.35 13.71 -1.54
N ASP A 278 0.64 14.42 -0.46
CA ASP A 278 0.18 15.80 -0.20
C ASP A 278 1.16 16.81 -0.79
N LYS A 279 0.74 17.47 -1.86
CA LYS A 279 1.57 18.47 -2.56
C LYS A 279 2.07 19.61 -1.66
N SER A 280 1.39 19.89 -0.55
CA SER A 280 1.80 20.93 0.41
C SER A 280 3.09 20.57 1.16
N PHE A 281 3.42 19.28 1.22
CA PHE A 281 4.57 18.74 1.94
C PHE A 281 5.66 18.15 1.02
N GLU A 282 5.57 18.35 -0.28
CA GLU A 282 6.48 17.74 -1.25
C GLU A 282 7.60 18.68 -1.75
N ASN A 283 7.74 19.87 -1.16
CA ASN A 283 8.62 20.92 -1.67
C ASN A 283 10.11 20.66 -1.39
N ASP A 284 10.42 20.07 -0.24
CA ASP A 284 11.77 19.80 0.23
C ASP A 284 11.81 18.66 1.26
N LYS A 285 13.02 18.24 1.64
CA LYS A 285 13.24 17.15 2.59
C LYS A 285 12.62 17.40 3.96
N GLU A 286 12.72 18.62 4.46
CA GLU A 286 12.18 18.99 5.77
C GLU A 286 10.64 18.90 5.78
N SER A 287 9.99 19.34 4.71
CA SER A 287 8.55 19.24 4.55
C SER A 287 8.09 17.77 4.52
N ILE A 288 8.82 16.91 3.79
CA ILE A 288 8.54 15.46 3.74
C ILE A 288 8.68 14.83 5.14
N GLU A 289 9.77 15.09 5.83
CA GLU A 289 9.97 14.60 7.19
C GLU A 289 8.89 15.08 8.17
N ASN A 290 8.51 16.36 8.08
CA ASN A 290 7.46 16.94 8.90
C ASN A 290 6.10 16.32 8.62
N SER A 291 5.76 16.02 7.36
CA SER A 291 4.52 15.33 7.00
C SER A 291 4.39 13.97 7.70
N LEU A 292 5.47 13.19 7.71
CA LEU A 292 5.52 11.89 8.39
C LEU A 292 5.41 12.02 9.92
N LYS A 293 6.12 13.00 10.51
CA LYS A 293 6.08 13.26 11.96
C LYS A 293 4.68 13.68 12.42
N ILE A 294 4.05 14.61 11.70
CA ILE A 294 2.68 15.10 11.98
C ILE A 294 1.67 13.96 11.86
N SER A 295 1.72 13.21 10.75
CA SER A 295 0.82 12.08 10.51
C SER A 295 0.93 11.02 11.61
N ARG A 296 2.15 10.66 11.99
CA ARG A 296 2.40 9.70 13.07
C ARG A 296 1.85 10.18 14.41
N GLN A 297 2.12 11.43 14.76
CA GLN A 297 1.64 12.01 16.01
C GLN A 297 0.10 12.03 16.08
N TYR A 298 -0.55 12.40 14.97
CA TYR A 298 -2.00 12.41 14.87
C TYR A 298 -2.60 11.01 15.01
N LEU A 299 -2.08 10.02 14.30
CA LEU A 299 -2.60 8.65 14.31
C LEU A 299 -2.34 7.91 15.62
N LYS A 300 -1.26 8.24 16.33
CA LYS A 300 -0.88 7.59 17.59
C LYS A 300 -1.97 7.67 18.67
N GLN A 301 -2.75 8.73 18.69
CA GLN A 301 -3.83 8.91 19.67
C GLN A 301 -4.94 7.84 19.56
N PHE A 302 -5.14 7.25 18.37
CA PHE A 302 -6.16 6.25 18.12
C PHE A 302 -5.66 4.80 18.32
N ILE A 303 -4.36 4.57 18.30
CA ILE A 303 -3.78 3.22 18.41
C ILE A 303 -3.68 2.75 19.86
N ASN A 304 -3.59 3.67 20.81
CA ASN A 304 -3.41 3.39 22.23
C ASN A 304 -4.73 3.27 23.00
N PHE A 305 -5.83 2.85 22.37
CA PHE A 305 -7.05 2.53 23.12
C PHE A 305 -6.79 1.33 24.04
N PRO A 306 -7.16 1.41 25.33
CA PRO A 306 -7.09 0.24 26.21
C PRO A 306 -7.96 -0.86 25.65
N GLU A 307 -7.41 -2.09 25.57
CA GLU A 307 -8.18 -3.27 25.21
C GLU A 307 -9.45 -3.33 26.09
N LYS A 308 -10.64 -3.42 25.47
CA LYS A 308 -11.87 -3.72 26.20
C LYS A 308 -11.69 -5.09 26.87
N GLY A 309 -11.52 -5.14 28.18
CA GLY A 309 -11.45 -6.42 28.90
C GLY A 309 -10.56 -6.47 30.13
N LYS A 310 -10.07 -5.36 30.68
CA LYS A 310 -9.69 -5.35 32.07
C LYS A 310 -10.96 -4.96 32.89
N GLU A 311 -11.65 -5.98 33.36
CA GLU A 311 -12.64 -5.82 34.45
C GLU A 311 -12.00 -4.93 35.52
N TYR A 312 -12.66 -3.84 35.85
CA TYR A 312 -12.37 -3.12 37.08
C TYR A 312 -12.74 -4.10 38.19
N GLU A 313 -11.78 -4.71 38.85
CA GLU A 313 -11.97 -5.27 40.13
C GLU A 313 -12.42 -4.10 41.02
N GLU A 314 -13.69 -4.11 41.38
CA GLU A 314 -14.26 -3.21 42.38
C GLU A 314 -13.61 -3.55 43.74
N ASP A 315 -12.83 -2.61 44.28
CA ASP A 315 -12.39 -2.62 45.68
C ASP A 315 -13.53 -2.25 46.63
#